data_d3d90ebb2a6dee74a5315454b05852ff
#
_entry.id   d3d90ebb2a6dee74a5315454b05852ff
#
_cell.length_a   1.000
_cell.length_b   1.000
_cell.length_c   1.000
_cell.angle_alpha   90.00
_cell.angle_beta   90.00
_cell.angle_gamma   90.00
#
_symmetry.space_group_name_H-M   'P 1'
#
loop_
_entity.id
_entity.type
_entity.pdbx_description
1 polymer ?
#
loop_
_entity_poly.entity_id
_entity_poly.type
_entity_poly.pdbx_seq_one_letter_code
_entity_poly.pdbx_strand_id
1 'polypeptide(L)'
;MEKVIITAAITGSRMMRDISPHIPITPEEIAQSAIEAWQAGASIVHIHVRDPKTHLGSQDQELFRRVVDRIREKTDLILSLTTSGIPGRNLPTDERLAPLLLKPELASYDAGSINLGGKAFINDPVFLDEAAKKMKEAGVKPEIEVFDLGMMVTALKLRDEGKIVDPMHFQFCLGTPWGAPATVKSFLHLYEHMPANATWSIFGVGRGFLPMAMMGLIMGGHIRVGMEDNIYVNPGVLAKTNAELVERVTVICRAYGREVATPAEARKILGFAK
;
A
#
# COMPACT_ATOMS: atom_id res chain seq x y z
N MET A 1 23.84 1.15 -5.72
CA MET A 1 22.58 1.72 -5.19
C MET A 1 21.72 0.58 -4.70
N GLU A 2 20.97 0.79 -3.62
CA GLU A 2 20.01 -0.20 -3.12
C GLU A 2 18.93 -0.49 -4.18
N LYS A 3 18.46 -1.75 -4.24
CA LYS A 3 17.40 -2.15 -5.16
C LYS A 3 16.07 -1.48 -4.82
N VAL A 4 15.21 -1.34 -5.80
CA VAL A 4 13.88 -0.74 -5.65
C VAL A 4 12.85 -1.81 -5.36
N ILE A 5 12.15 -1.72 -4.24
CA ILE A 5 10.95 -2.51 -3.99
C ILE A 5 9.80 -1.88 -4.80
N ILE A 6 9.06 -2.71 -5.54
CA ILE A 6 7.81 -2.30 -6.19
C ILE A 6 6.66 -2.97 -5.46
N THR A 7 5.77 -2.16 -4.89
CA THR A 7 4.49 -2.60 -4.32
C THR A 7 3.40 -2.44 -5.36
N ALA A 8 2.66 -3.51 -5.66
CA ALA A 8 1.48 -3.47 -6.52
C ALA A 8 0.19 -3.35 -5.69
N ALA A 9 -0.51 -2.22 -5.78
CA ALA A 9 -1.81 -1.99 -5.14
C ALA A 9 -2.93 -2.36 -6.12
N ILE A 10 -3.51 -3.55 -5.93
CA ILE A 10 -4.24 -4.27 -6.99
C ILE A 10 -5.60 -3.65 -7.32
N THR A 11 -6.46 -3.38 -6.34
CA THR A 11 -7.86 -3.03 -6.62
C THR A 11 -8.41 -1.89 -5.78
N GLY A 12 -7.94 -1.71 -4.53
CA GLY A 12 -8.53 -0.76 -3.59
C GLY A 12 -10.01 -1.03 -3.30
N SER A 13 -10.65 -0.11 -2.59
CA SER A 13 -12.07 -0.21 -2.23
C SER A 13 -12.99 0.76 -3.01
N ARG A 14 -12.44 1.64 -3.85
CA ARG A 14 -13.14 2.83 -4.37
C ARG A 14 -13.36 2.85 -5.89
N MET A 15 -12.39 2.38 -6.67
CA MET A 15 -12.52 2.36 -8.13
C MET A 15 -13.59 1.35 -8.55
N MET A 16 -14.40 1.73 -9.52
CA MET A 16 -15.50 0.91 -10.04
C MET A 16 -15.29 0.61 -11.52
N ARG A 17 -15.94 -0.45 -12.01
CA ARG A 17 -15.79 -0.89 -13.42
C ARG A 17 -16.39 0.07 -14.46
N ASP A 18 -17.26 0.97 -14.06
CA ASP A 18 -17.74 2.07 -14.91
C ASP A 18 -16.63 3.07 -15.25
N ILE A 19 -15.62 3.21 -14.36
CA ILE A 19 -14.46 4.08 -14.55
C ILE A 19 -13.33 3.31 -15.28
N SER A 20 -13.06 2.08 -14.85
CA SER A 20 -12.08 1.18 -15.50
C SER A 20 -12.62 -0.25 -15.52
N PRO A 21 -12.96 -0.82 -16.71
CA PRO A 21 -13.53 -2.16 -16.81
C PRO A 21 -12.52 -3.26 -16.38
N HIS A 22 -11.25 -2.91 -16.24
CA HIS A 22 -10.17 -3.83 -15.94
C HIS A 22 -9.87 -3.99 -14.43
N ILE A 23 -10.59 -3.27 -13.55
CA ILE A 23 -10.43 -3.41 -12.10
C ILE A 23 -10.80 -4.82 -11.66
N PRO A 24 -9.88 -5.56 -10.99
CA PRO A 24 -10.21 -6.87 -10.44
C PRO A 24 -11.19 -6.75 -9.28
N ILE A 25 -12.20 -7.61 -9.26
CA ILE A 25 -13.28 -7.58 -8.27
C ILE A 25 -13.36 -8.88 -7.49
N THR A 26 -13.42 -10.03 -8.18
CA THR A 26 -13.55 -11.33 -7.50
C THR A 26 -12.23 -11.74 -6.85
N PRO A 27 -12.24 -12.61 -5.83
CA PRO A 27 -11.02 -13.14 -5.24
C PRO A 27 -10.08 -13.76 -6.28
N GLU A 28 -10.62 -14.42 -7.29
CA GLU A 28 -9.86 -15.03 -8.37
C GLU A 28 -9.17 -13.99 -9.26
N GLU A 29 -9.90 -12.94 -9.64
CA GLU A 29 -9.35 -11.82 -10.42
C GLU A 29 -8.27 -11.07 -9.64
N ILE A 30 -8.49 -10.81 -8.34
CA ILE A 30 -7.54 -10.11 -7.47
C ILE A 30 -6.26 -10.94 -7.32
N ALA A 31 -6.39 -12.25 -7.02
CA ALA A 31 -5.23 -13.12 -6.89
C ALA A 31 -4.47 -13.28 -8.21
N GLN A 32 -5.17 -13.44 -9.33
CA GLN A 32 -4.54 -13.53 -10.65
C GLN A 32 -3.78 -12.26 -11.00
N SER A 33 -4.38 -11.11 -10.73
CA SER A 33 -3.74 -9.80 -10.96
C SER A 33 -2.48 -9.60 -10.10
N ALA A 34 -2.48 -10.12 -8.86
CA ALA A 34 -1.30 -10.12 -7.99
C ALA A 34 -0.18 -11.02 -8.54
N ILE A 35 -0.52 -12.21 -9.06
CA ILE A 35 0.43 -13.14 -9.69
C ILE A 35 1.07 -12.49 -10.93
N GLU A 36 0.27 -11.86 -11.78
CA GLU A 36 0.76 -11.15 -12.98
C GLU A 36 1.66 -9.96 -12.60
N ALA A 37 1.31 -9.20 -11.55
CA ALA A 37 2.15 -8.12 -11.03
C ALA A 37 3.49 -8.64 -10.51
N TRP A 38 3.51 -9.81 -9.84
CA TRP A 38 4.73 -10.48 -9.41
C TRP A 38 5.63 -10.86 -10.60
N GLN A 39 5.07 -11.45 -11.65
CA GLN A 39 5.79 -11.79 -12.87
C GLN A 39 6.38 -10.54 -13.57
N ALA A 40 5.70 -9.40 -13.44
CA ALA A 40 6.16 -8.10 -13.95
C ALA A 40 7.26 -7.44 -13.10
N GLY A 41 7.52 -7.96 -11.88
CA GLY A 41 8.59 -7.50 -10.99
C GLY A 41 8.13 -6.89 -9.66
N ALA A 42 6.86 -6.98 -9.28
CA ALA A 42 6.43 -6.58 -7.95
C ALA A 42 6.99 -7.53 -6.87
N SER A 43 7.45 -6.96 -5.75
CA SER A 43 7.94 -7.71 -4.58
C SER A 43 6.90 -7.76 -3.47
N ILE A 44 6.03 -6.78 -3.42
CA ILE A 44 4.94 -6.64 -2.45
C ILE A 44 3.63 -6.49 -3.21
N VAL A 45 2.57 -7.02 -2.64
CA VAL A 45 1.22 -6.76 -3.12
C VAL A 45 0.35 -6.21 -1.99
N HIS A 46 -0.29 -5.06 -2.24
CA HIS A 46 -1.29 -4.49 -1.35
C HIS A 46 -2.69 -4.94 -1.76
N ILE A 47 -3.41 -5.53 -0.81
CA ILE A 47 -4.68 -6.23 -1.07
C ILE A 47 -5.82 -5.61 -0.28
N HIS A 48 -6.83 -5.17 -1.01
CA HIS A 48 -8.22 -5.06 -0.62
C HIS A 48 -9.00 -6.24 -1.20
N VAL A 49 -10.14 -6.54 -0.60
CA VAL A 49 -11.13 -7.45 -1.21
C VAL A 49 -12.44 -6.71 -1.46
N ARG A 50 -13.23 -7.24 -2.37
CA ARG A 50 -14.50 -6.66 -2.78
C ARG A 50 -15.61 -7.71 -2.73
N ASP A 51 -16.81 -7.27 -2.40
CA ASP A 51 -18.00 -8.10 -2.54
C ASP A 51 -18.25 -8.38 -4.03
N PRO A 52 -18.25 -9.66 -4.47
CA PRO A 52 -18.40 -10.00 -5.89
C PRO A 52 -19.76 -9.63 -6.48
N LYS A 53 -20.79 -9.40 -5.65
CA LYS A 53 -22.15 -9.05 -6.09
C LYS A 53 -22.34 -7.55 -6.24
N THR A 54 -21.81 -6.79 -5.27
CA THR A 54 -22.00 -5.32 -5.24
C THR A 54 -20.81 -4.58 -5.83
N HIS A 55 -19.65 -5.23 -5.99
CA HIS A 55 -18.35 -4.68 -6.38
C HIS A 55 -17.78 -3.66 -5.40
N LEU A 56 -18.41 -3.43 -4.26
CA LEU A 56 -17.94 -2.52 -3.22
C LEU A 56 -16.83 -3.18 -2.39
N GLY A 57 -15.99 -2.36 -1.74
CA GLY A 57 -15.00 -2.85 -0.78
C GLY A 57 -15.65 -3.67 0.34
N SER A 58 -14.95 -4.71 0.78
CA SER A 58 -15.41 -5.65 1.81
C SER A 58 -14.31 -5.88 2.85
N GLN A 59 -14.68 -6.25 4.07
CA GLN A 59 -13.79 -6.76 5.12
C GLN A 59 -14.10 -8.24 5.45
N ASP A 60 -14.79 -8.94 4.54
CA ASP A 60 -15.09 -10.35 4.70
C ASP A 60 -13.80 -11.19 4.69
N GLN A 61 -13.56 -11.88 5.80
CA GLN A 61 -12.37 -12.71 6.02
C GLN A 61 -12.23 -13.87 5.03
N GLU A 62 -13.36 -14.45 4.62
CA GLU A 62 -13.33 -15.56 3.66
C GLU A 62 -12.84 -15.09 2.28
N LEU A 63 -13.23 -13.87 1.88
CA LEU A 63 -12.73 -13.27 0.64
C LEU A 63 -11.22 -13.02 0.72
N PHE A 64 -10.73 -12.47 1.86
CA PHE A 64 -9.29 -12.31 2.07
C PHE A 64 -8.56 -13.65 2.04
N ARG A 65 -9.07 -14.66 2.74
CA ARG A 65 -8.46 -15.98 2.80
C ARG A 65 -8.30 -16.59 1.40
N ARG A 66 -9.35 -16.56 0.58
CA ARG A 66 -9.32 -17.06 -0.81
C ARG A 66 -8.25 -16.38 -1.67
N VAL A 67 -8.10 -15.07 -1.53
CA VAL A 67 -7.06 -14.30 -2.25
C VAL A 67 -5.67 -14.68 -1.74
N VAL A 68 -5.47 -14.65 -0.43
CA VAL A 68 -4.18 -14.91 0.24
C VAL A 68 -3.67 -16.31 -0.05
N ASP A 69 -4.54 -17.33 0.11
CA ASP A 69 -4.16 -18.73 -0.10
C ASP A 69 -3.69 -18.94 -1.54
N ARG A 70 -4.42 -18.38 -2.52
CA ARG A 70 -4.08 -18.51 -3.94
C ARG A 70 -2.78 -17.79 -4.31
N ILE A 71 -2.50 -16.63 -3.72
CA ILE A 71 -1.23 -15.92 -3.95
C ILE A 71 -0.07 -16.70 -3.33
N ARG A 72 -0.21 -17.18 -2.10
CA ARG A 72 0.83 -17.97 -1.41
C ARG A 72 1.15 -19.28 -2.10
N GLU A 73 0.16 -19.92 -2.72
CA GLU A 73 0.36 -21.16 -3.49
C GLU A 73 1.25 -20.94 -4.72
N LYS A 74 1.21 -19.76 -5.34
CA LYS A 74 1.81 -19.50 -6.66
C LYS A 74 3.01 -18.58 -6.63
N THR A 75 3.23 -17.85 -5.54
CA THR A 75 4.25 -16.79 -5.47
C THR A 75 4.93 -16.77 -4.11
N ASP A 76 6.07 -16.08 -4.05
CA ASP A 76 6.76 -15.72 -2.81
C ASP A 76 6.55 -14.23 -2.42
N LEU A 77 5.51 -13.57 -2.99
CA LEU A 77 5.16 -12.17 -2.70
C LEU A 77 5.06 -11.88 -1.20
N ILE A 78 5.51 -10.71 -0.81
CA ILE A 78 5.18 -10.12 0.49
C ILE A 78 3.73 -9.62 0.42
N LEU A 79 2.91 -10.05 1.36
CA LEU A 79 1.53 -9.61 1.44
C LEU A 79 1.40 -8.41 2.39
N SER A 80 0.82 -7.31 1.89
CA SER A 80 0.34 -6.18 2.67
C SER A 80 -1.19 -6.17 2.63
N LEU A 81 -1.86 -6.49 3.73
CA LEU A 81 -3.32 -6.50 3.79
C LEU A 81 -3.86 -5.20 4.38
N THR A 82 -4.94 -4.69 3.80
CA THR A 82 -5.57 -3.47 4.29
C THR A 82 -6.19 -3.66 5.67
N THR A 83 -6.04 -2.66 6.53
CA THR A 83 -6.80 -2.47 7.76
C THR A 83 -7.71 -1.23 7.70
N SER A 84 -7.79 -0.60 6.52
CA SER A 84 -8.54 0.65 6.35
C SER A 84 -10.06 0.47 6.52
N GLY A 85 -10.57 -0.75 6.38
CA GLY A 85 -12.00 -0.98 6.41
C GLY A 85 -12.68 -0.45 5.14
N ILE A 86 -13.89 0.06 5.28
CA ILE A 86 -14.70 0.56 4.15
C ILE A 86 -14.97 2.04 4.38
N PRO A 87 -14.47 2.95 3.52
CA PRO A 87 -14.68 4.39 3.66
C PRO A 87 -16.16 4.76 3.81
N GLY A 88 -16.46 5.51 4.90
CA GLY A 88 -17.82 5.92 5.23
C GLY A 88 -18.66 4.87 5.95
N ARG A 89 -18.07 3.75 6.34
CA ARG A 89 -18.65 2.80 7.32
C ARG A 89 -17.79 2.78 8.57
N ASN A 90 -18.42 2.98 9.74
CA ASN A 90 -17.76 2.80 11.03
C ASN A 90 -17.80 1.31 11.38
N LEU A 91 -16.86 0.55 10.84
CA LEU A 91 -16.69 -0.86 11.19
C LEU A 91 -16.07 -0.98 12.59
N PRO A 92 -16.47 -1.97 13.40
CA PRO A 92 -15.78 -2.29 14.63
C PRO A 92 -14.28 -2.55 14.40
N THR A 93 -13.45 -2.20 15.39
CA THR A 93 -12.00 -2.39 15.30
C THR A 93 -11.61 -3.84 14.97
N ASP A 94 -12.28 -4.82 15.60
CA ASP A 94 -12.02 -6.23 15.35
C ASP A 94 -12.30 -6.64 13.90
N GLU A 95 -13.35 -6.11 13.30
CA GLU A 95 -13.68 -6.38 11.90
C GLU A 95 -12.65 -5.72 10.97
N ARG A 96 -12.22 -4.48 11.26
CA ARG A 96 -11.18 -3.81 10.48
C ARG A 96 -9.83 -4.53 10.54
N LEU A 97 -9.46 -5.05 11.71
CA LEU A 97 -8.18 -5.71 11.95
C LEU A 97 -8.23 -7.23 11.69
N ALA A 98 -9.38 -7.76 11.32
CA ALA A 98 -9.56 -9.18 11.04
C ALA A 98 -8.56 -9.76 10.01
N PRO A 99 -8.11 -9.04 8.95
CA PRO A 99 -7.10 -9.55 8.03
C PRO A 99 -5.77 -9.93 8.70
N LEU A 100 -5.43 -9.37 9.87
CA LEU A 100 -4.22 -9.74 10.62
C LEU A 100 -4.20 -11.22 11.05
N LEU A 101 -5.36 -11.86 11.18
CA LEU A 101 -5.47 -13.29 11.51
C LEU A 101 -4.88 -14.19 10.41
N LEU A 102 -4.76 -13.69 9.18
CA LEU A 102 -4.11 -14.38 8.07
C LEU A 102 -2.58 -14.25 8.11
N LYS A 103 -2.04 -13.54 9.14
CA LYS A 103 -0.60 -13.35 9.35
C LYS A 103 0.12 -12.87 8.07
N PRO A 104 -0.28 -11.74 7.47
CA PRO A 104 0.51 -11.12 6.42
C PRO A 104 1.84 -10.62 6.99
N GLU A 105 2.83 -10.36 6.14
CA GLU A 105 4.10 -9.78 6.59
C GLU A 105 3.96 -8.28 6.86
N LEU A 106 3.13 -7.58 6.06
CA LEU A 106 2.76 -6.18 6.18
C LEU A 106 1.25 -6.02 6.33
N ALA A 107 0.82 -4.95 6.96
CA ALA A 107 -0.56 -4.47 6.89
C ALA A 107 -0.56 -2.94 6.90
N SER A 108 -1.50 -2.32 6.19
CA SER A 108 -1.60 -0.86 6.17
C SER A 108 -1.89 -0.31 7.56
N TYR A 109 -1.27 0.82 7.88
CA TYR A 109 -1.44 1.55 9.13
C TYR A 109 -1.59 3.03 8.80
N ASP A 110 -2.82 3.45 8.53
CA ASP A 110 -3.12 4.86 8.31
C ASP A 110 -2.95 5.63 9.62
N ALA A 111 -1.89 6.42 9.74
CA ALA A 111 -1.44 6.97 11.02
C ALA A 111 -2.26 8.16 11.55
N GLY A 112 -3.48 8.35 11.07
CA GLY A 112 -4.42 9.38 11.51
C GLY A 112 -5.69 9.42 10.66
N SER A 113 -6.64 10.25 11.07
CA SER A 113 -7.91 10.46 10.37
C SER A 113 -7.74 11.40 9.18
N ILE A 114 -8.46 11.14 8.10
CA ILE A 114 -8.43 11.93 6.86
C ILE A 114 -9.80 11.96 6.20
N ASN A 115 -10.09 12.98 5.39
CA ASN A 115 -11.22 12.96 4.48
C ASN A 115 -10.86 12.15 3.23
N LEU A 116 -11.48 11.00 3.03
CA LEU A 116 -11.23 10.11 1.92
C LEU A 116 -12.50 9.93 1.09
N GLY A 117 -12.46 10.36 -0.18
CA GLY A 117 -13.61 10.25 -1.07
C GLY A 117 -14.83 11.07 -0.64
N GLY A 118 -14.61 12.22 -0.01
CA GLY A 118 -15.69 13.09 0.46
C GLY A 118 -16.37 12.61 1.75
N LYS A 119 -15.79 11.64 2.45
CA LYS A 119 -16.24 11.12 3.74
C LYS A 119 -15.11 11.12 4.74
N ALA A 120 -15.43 11.28 6.03
CA ALA A 120 -14.45 11.10 7.10
C ALA A 120 -14.04 9.63 7.16
N PHE A 121 -12.72 9.40 7.12
CA PHE A 121 -12.09 8.13 7.42
C PHE A 121 -11.39 8.27 8.77
N ILE A 122 -11.96 7.62 9.79
CA ILE A 122 -11.59 7.86 11.19
C ILE A 122 -10.58 6.81 11.63
N ASN A 123 -9.43 7.30 12.05
CA ASN A 123 -8.37 6.57 12.74
C ASN A 123 -8.00 7.41 13.98
N ASP A 124 -8.83 7.31 15.01
CA ASP A 124 -8.61 8.03 16.24
C ASP A 124 -7.50 7.38 17.10
N PRO A 125 -6.98 8.04 18.13
CA PRO A 125 -5.91 7.51 18.96
C PRO A 125 -6.22 6.14 19.59
N VAL A 126 -7.48 5.85 19.90
CA VAL A 126 -7.88 4.55 20.49
C VAL A 126 -7.71 3.43 19.47
N PHE A 127 -8.20 3.65 18.25
CA PHE A 127 -8.00 2.70 17.14
C PHE A 127 -6.53 2.52 16.83
N LEU A 128 -5.75 3.60 16.76
CA LEU A 128 -4.31 3.53 16.43
C LEU A 128 -3.54 2.73 17.48
N ASP A 129 -3.81 2.94 18.75
CA ASP A 129 -3.20 2.17 19.84
C ASP A 129 -3.51 0.67 19.73
N GLU A 130 -4.78 0.33 19.51
CA GLU A 130 -5.22 -1.05 19.40
C GLU A 130 -4.66 -1.73 18.14
N ALA A 131 -4.64 -1.03 17.01
CA ALA A 131 -4.06 -1.53 15.77
C ALA A 131 -2.57 -1.83 15.90
N ALA A 132 -1.79 -0.90 16.48
CA ALA A 132 -0.37 -1.10 16.73
C ALA A 132 -0.11 -2.30 17.66
N LYS A 133 -0.89 -2.43 18.74
CA LYS A 133 -0.81 -3.58 19.65
C LYS A 133 -1.10 -4.90 18.94
N LYS A 134 -2.21 -4.99 18.21
CA LYS A 134 -2.61 -6.22 17.49
C LYS A 134 -1.62 -6.60 16.40
N MET A 135 -1.08 -5.63 15.65
CA MET A 135 -0.03 -5.89 14.65
C MET A 135 1.22 -6.45 15.32
N LYS A 136 1.67 -5.87 16.43
CA LYS A 136 2.82 -6.35 17.20
C LYS A 136 2.60 -7.76 17.73
N GLU A 137 1.43 -8.06 18.29
CA GLU A 137 1.06 -9.40 18.79
C GLU A 137 0.99 -10.43 17.67
N ALA A 138 0.52 -10.05 16.49
CA ALA A 138 0.44 -10.91 15.31
C ALA A 138 1.79 -11.11 14.59
N GLY A 139 2.83 -10.33 14.96
CA GLY A 139 4.12 -10.30 14.26
C GLY A 139 4.04 -9.68 12.87
N VAL A 140 3.07 -8.78 12.64
CA VAL A 140 2.83 -8.09 11.38
C VAL A 140 3.47 -6.71 11.45
N LYS A 141 4.28 -6.36 10.45
CA LYS A 141 4.92 -5.04 10.37
C LYS A 141 3.93 -4.01 9.83
N PRO A 142 3.74 -2.86 10.51
CA PRO A 142 2.95 -1.76 9.99
C PRO A 142 3.58 -1.17 8.71
N GLU A 143 2.83 -1.08 7.62
CA GLU A 143 3.09 -0.19 6.50
C GLU A 143 2.44 1.15 6.83
N ILE A 144 3.24 2.11 7.28
CA ILE A 144 2.75 3.36 7.88
C ILE A 144 2.37 4.33 6.78
N GLU A 145 1.09 4.45 6.50
CA GLU A 145 0.54 5.35 5.50
C GLU A 145 0.43 6.78 6.05
N VAL A 146 1.12 7.70 5.36
CA VAL A 146 1.23 9.11 5.76
C VAL A 146 0.69 9.99 4.65
N PHE A 147 -0.40 10.69 4.93
CA PHE A 147 -1.07 11.62 4.02
C PHE A 147 -0.76 13.09 4.36
N ASP A 148 -0.26 13.36 5.55
CA ASP A 148 0.17 14.68 6.01
C ASP A 148 1.20 14.59 7.15
N LEU A 149 1.72 15.75 7.57
CA LEU A 149 2.75 15.81 8.61
C LEU A 149 2.22 15.37 10.00
N GLY A 150 0.96 15.63 10.31
CA GLY A 150 0.37 15.21 11.58
C GLY A 150 0.39 13.69 11.76
N MET A 151 0.17 12.95 10.67
CA MET A 151 0.28 11.48 10.66
C MET A 151 1.72 11.01 10.88
N MET A 152 2.72 11.70 10.29
CA MET A 152 4.13 11.42 10.58
C MET A 152 4.44 11.59 12.06
N VAL A 153 4.03 12.71 12.66
CA VAL A 153 4.23 12.99 14.09
C VAL A 153 3.56 11.95 14.96
N THR A 154 2.35 11.52 14.61
CA THR A 154 1.62 10.46 15.32
C THR A 154 2.39 9.13 15.28
N ALA A 155 2.87 8.73 14.11
CA ALA A 155 3.64 7.49 13.97
C ALA A 155 4.94 7.52 14.80
N LEU A 156 5.67 8.65 14.79
CA LEU A 156 6.88 8.83 15.59
C LEU A 156 6.59 8.78 17.10
N LYS A 157 5.50 9.40 17.54
CA LYS A 157 5.05 9.30 18.93
C LYS A 157 4.78 7.84 19.33
N LEU A 158 4.08 7.08 18.51
CA LEU A 158 3.77 5.67 18.80
C LEU A 158 5.04 4.80 18.81
N ARG A 159 6.04 5.12 18.01
CA ARG A 159 7.37 4.50 18.08
C ARG A 159 8.05 4.81 19.41
N ASP A 160 8.09 6.08 19.82
CA ASP A 160 8.73 6.53 21.05
C ASP A 160 8.06 5.92 22.30
N GLU A 161 6.76 5.61 22.21
CA GLU A 161 6.01 4.86 23.21
C GLU A 161 6.22 3.33 23.13
N GLY A 162 7.05 2.84 22.19
CA GLY A 162 7.33 1.41 21.99
C GLY A 162 6.18 0.60 21.40
N LYS A 163 5.16 1.26 20.86
CA LYS A 163 4.00 0.62 20.21
C LYS A 163 4.31 0.18 18.77
N ILE A 164 5.06 0.99 18.05
CA ILE A 164 5.61 0.67 16.72
C ILE A 164 7.12 0.41 16.87
N VAL A 165 7.63 -0.63 16.23
CA VAL A 165 9.02 -1.09 16.37
C VAL A 165 9.86 -0.71 15.16
N ASP A 166 11.09 -0.26 15.40
CA ASP A 166 12.09 -0.02 14.35
C ASP A 166 12.61 -1.34 13.72
N PRO A 167 13.09 -1.30 12.46
CA PRO A 167 13.03 -0.16 11.54
C PRO A 167 11.60 0.06 11.04
N MET A 168 11.15 1.33 11.02
CA MET A 168 9.83 1.70 10.50
C MET A 168 9.82 1.60 8.96
N HIS A 169 8.64 1.35 8.37
CA HIS A 169 8.42 1.45 6.93
C HIS A 169 7.28 2.42 6.65
N PHE A 170 7.60 3.54 5.97
CA PHE A 170 6.63 4.56 5.62
C PHE A 170 6.14 4.41 4.19
N GLN A 171 4.85 4.66 3.97
CA GLN A 171 4.24 4.83 2.68
C GLN A 171 3.76 6.28 2.56
N PHE A 172 4.43 7.10 1.73
CA PHE A 172 3.98 8.46 1.44
C PHE A 172 2.83 8.45 0.43
N CYS A 173 1.67 8.93 0.87
CA CYS A 173 0.40 8.87 0.14
C CYS A 173 0.01 10.26 -0.37
N LEU A 174 0.41 10.62 -1.60
CA LEU A 174 0.27 11.97 -2.11
C LEU A 174 -0.76 12.09 -3.25
N GLY A 175 -1.43 13.25 -3.31
CA GLY A 175 -2.41 13.53 -4.37
C GLY A 175 -3.79 12.96 -4.11
N THR A 176 -4.04 12.38 -2.96
CA THR A 176 -5.38 12.04 -2.51
C THR A 176 -6.19 13.32 -2.33
N PRO A 177 -7.42 13.42 -2.87
CA PRO A 177 -8.28 14.57 -2.58
C PRO A 177 -8.43 14.79 -1.07
N TRP A 178 -8.26 16.02 -0.60
CA TRP A 178 -8.24 16.43 0.81
C TRP A 178 -6.96 16.08 1.60
N GLY A 179 -5.98 15.39 0.99
CA GLY A 179 -4.67 15.15 1.55
C GLY A 179 -3.60 16.07 0.95
N ALA A 180 -2.32 15.81 1.25
CA ALA A 180 -1.21 16.55 0.68
C ALA A 180 -1.13 16.34 -0.85
N PRO A 181 -0.92 17.40 -1.65
CA PRO A 181 -0.84 17.28 -3.09
C PRO A 181 0.42 16.48 -3.52
N ALA A 182 0.34 15.77 -4.65
CA ALA A 182 1.47 15.02 -5.22
C ALA A 182 2.49 15.99 -5.87
N THR A 183 3.23 16.71 -5.04
CA THR A 183 4.29 17.65 -5.45
C THR A 183 5.60 17.33 -4.76
N VAL A 184 6.70 17.73 -5.38
CA VAL A 184 8.05 17.63 -4.78
C VAL A 184 8.09 18.32 -3.43
N LYS A 185 7.47 19.50 -3.30
CA LYS A 185 7.43 20.26 -2.04
C LYS A 185 6.73 19.49 -0.92
N SER A 186 5.58 18.90 -1.20
CA SER A 186 4.85 18.08 -0.21
C SER A 186 5.66 16.85 0.20
N PHE A 187 6.28 16.16 -0.76
CA PHE A 187 7.13 15.03 -0.48
C PHE A 187 8.32 15.40 0.40
N LEU A 188 9.10 16.42 0.03
CA LEU A 188 10.27 16.85 0.81
C LEU A 188 9.90 17.26 2.23
N HIS A 189 8.76 17.95 2.40
CA HIS A 189 8.27 18.32 3.72
C HIS A 189 8.03 17.13 4.64
N LEU A 190 7.49 16.02 4.11
CA LEU A 190 7.31 14.79 4.88
C LEU A 190 8.64 14.02 5.05
N TYR A 191 9.43 13.93 4.00
CA TYR A 191 10.69 13.20 3.97
C TYR A 191 11.70 13.72 5.00
N GLU A 192 11.79 15.03 5.18
CA GLU A 192 12.71 15.69 6.14
C GLU A 192 12.40 15.32 7.61
N HIS A 193 11.20 14.82 7.90
CA HIS A 193 10.81 14.38 9.24
C HIS A 193 10.97 12.87 9.47
N MET A 194 11.34 12.13 8.44
CA MET A 194 11.50 10.69 8.53
C MET A 194 12.78 10.30 9.29
N PRO A 195 12.73 9.27 10.18
CA PRO A 195 13.93 8.73 10.82
C PRO A 195 14.95 8.19 9.81
N ALA A 196 16.22 8.42 10.05
CA ALA A 196 17.30 8.02 9.14
C ALA A 196 17.42 6.51 8.90
N ASN A 197 16.96 5.70 9.86
CA ASN A 197 16.97 4.24 9.78
C ASN A 197 15.66 3.64 9.21
N ALA A 198 14.70 4.48 8.82
CA ALA A 198 13.45 4.03 8.23
C ALA A 198 13.60 3.73 6.74
N THR A 199 12.87 2.74 6.27
CA THR A 199 12.61 2.53 4.84
C THR A 199 11.34 3.25 4.42
N TRP A 200 11.19 3.55 3.13
CA TRP A 200 10.01 4.24 2.66
C TRP A 200 9.68 3.94 1.21
N SER A 201 8.41 4.02 0.91
CA SER A 201 7.84 3.97 -0.43
C SER A 201 6.95 5.19 -0.67
N ILE A 202 6.62 5.45 -1.92
CA ILE A 202 5.79 6.59 -2.31
C ILE A 202 4.86 6.22 -3.45
N PHE A 203 3.65 6.76 -3.43
CA PHE A 203 2.78 6.82 -4.60
C PHE A 203 2.14 8.21 -4.76
N GLY A 204 1.67 8.47 -5.97
CA GLY A 204 0.85 9.63 -6.29
C GLY A 204 -0.45 9.20 -6.95
N VAL A 205 -1.57 9.70 -6.45
CA VAL A 205 -2.89 9.39 -7.03
C VAL A 205 -3.05 10.01 -8.42
N GLY A 206 -3.56 9.24 -9.36
CA GLY A 206 -3.88 9.68 -10.71
C GLY A 206 -2.69 10.34 -11.42
N ARG A 207 -2.78 11.62 -11.72
CA ARG A 207 -1.71 12.38 -12.40
C ARG A 207 -0.41 12.49 -11.60
N GLY A 208 -0.47 12.26 -10.28
CA GLY A 208 0.69 12.22 -9.40
C GLY A 208 1.53 10.96 -9.54
N PHE A 209 1.02 9.91 -10.17
CA PHE A 209 1.65 8.60 -10.26
C PHE A 209 3.11 8.68 -10.72
N LEU A 210 3.34 9.10 -11.96
CA LEU A 210 4.69 9.09 -12.54
C LEU A 210 5.65 10.07 -11.84
N PRO A 211 5.27 11.33 -11.56
CA PRO A 211 6.12 12.24 -10.79
C PRO A 211 6.57 11.67 -9.44
N MET A 212 5.67 11.05 -8.67
CA MET A 212 6.02 10.48 -7.36
C MET A 212 6.84 9.19 -7.48
N ALA A 213 6.57 8.34 -8.48
CA ALA A 213 7.41 7.19 -8.77
C ALA A 213 8.86 7.62 -9.11
N MET A 214 9.03 8.68 -9.89
CA MET A 214 10.36 9.24 -10.19
C MET A 214 11.03 9.81 -8.94
N MET A 215 10.29 10.46 -8.05
CA MET A 215 10.86 10.94 -6.77
C MET A 215 11.32 9.78 -5.89
N GLY A 216 10.52 8.70 -5.77
CA GLY A 216 10.94 7.49 -5.07
C GLY A 216 12.24 6.92 -5.61
N LEU A 217 12.35 6.86 -6.94
CA LEU A 217 13.54 6.35 -7.62
C LEU A 217 14.78 7.21 -7.38
N ILE A 218 14.67 8.52 -7.56
CA ILE A 218 15.79 9.48 -7.48
C ILE A 218 16.27 9.65 -6.04
N MET A 219 15.35 9.69 -5.09
CA MET A 219 15.65 9.94 -3.67
C MET A 219 16.02 8.66 -2.88
N GLY A 220 16.14 7.51 -3.54
CA GLY A 220 16.60 6.30 -2.91
C GLY A 220 15.51 5.47 -2.22
N GLY A 221 14.25 5.83 -2.37
CA GLY A 221 13.12 5.09 -1.81
C GLY A 221 12.60 3.98 -2.71
N HIS A 222 11.42 3.49 -2.35
CA HIS A 222 10.67 2.44 -3.05
C HIS A 222 9.41 3.01 -3.68
N ILE A 223 8.71 2.22 -4.50
CA ILE A 223 7.62 2.73 -5.33
C ILE A 223 6.38 1.83 -5.16
N ARG A 224 5.22 2.48 -4.94
CA ARG A 224 3.92 1.81 -5.03
C ARG A 224 3.20 2.25 -6.30
N VAL A 225 2.61 1.27 -7.00
CA VAL A 225 1.83 1.46 -8.22
C VAL A 225 0.65 0.51 -8.22
N GLY A 226 -0.35 0.78 -9.05
CA GLY A 226 -1.49 -0.13 -9.25
C GLY A 226 -2.80 0.60 -9.48
N MET A 227 -3.81 -0.19 -9.88
CA MET A 227 -5.13 0.33 -10.26
C MET A 227 -5.91 0.92 -9.08
N GLU A 228 -5.49 0.65 -7.86
CA GLU A 228 -6.03 1.31 -6.68
C GLU A 228 -5.75 2.82 -6.69
N ASP A 229 -4.55 3.21 -7.09
CA ASP A 229 -4.06 4.59 -7.01
C ASP A 229 -4.12 5.32 -8.35
N ASN A 230 -3.92 4.59 -9.45
CA ASN A 230 -3.91 5.11 -10.81
C ASN A 230 -4.31 4.05 -11.84
N ILE A 231 -5.27 4.37 -12.69
CA ILE A 231 -5.80 3.46 -13.73
C ILE A 231 -5.21 3.72 -15.13
N TYR A 232 -4.27 4.64 -15.26
CA TYR A 232 -3.72 5.01 -16.58
C TYR A 232 -2.26 4.59 -16.71
N VAL A 233 -1.96 3.84 -17.77
CA VAL A 233 -0.57 3.53 -18.14
C VAL A 233 0.13 4.73 -18.79
N ASN A 234 -0.62 5.53 -19.56
CA ASN A 234 -0.20 6.80 -20.15
C ASN A 234 -1.35 7.81 -20.07
N PRO A 235 -1.10 9.12 -20.19
CA PRO A 235 -2.16 10.11 -20.20
C PRO A 235 -3.27 9.75 -21.20
N GLY A 236 -4.48 9.53 -20.69
CA GLY A 236 -5.65 9.14 -21.49
C GLY A 236 -5.72 7.68 -21.93
N VAL A 237 -4.73 6.84 -21.60
CA VAL A 237 -4.69 5.41 -21.95
C VAL A 237 -4.88 4.58 -20.69
N LEU A 238 -6.01 3.92 -20.55
CA LEU A 238 -6.28 3.02 -19.43
C LEU A 238 -5.31 1.83 -19.43
N ALA A 239 -4.81 1.49 -18.28
CA ALA A 239 -4.10 0.23 -18.07
C ALA A 239 -5.08 -0.94 -18.15
N LYS A 240 -4.69 -2.01 -18.83
CA LYS A 240 -5.47 -3.24 -18.92
C LYS A 240 -5.22 -4.17 -17.75
N THR A 241 -4.03 -4.12 -17.17
CA THR A 241 -3.62 -4.95 -16.03
C THR A 241 -2.78 -4.15 -15.04
N ASN A 242 -2.69 -4.62 -13.79
CA ASN A 242 -1.71 -4.09 -12.84
C ASN A 242 -0.26 -4.39 -13.29
N ALA A 243 -0.06 -5.50 -14.01
CA ALA A 243 1.24 -5.86 -14.58
C ALA A 243 1.79 -4.77 -15.52
N GLU A 244 0.96 -4.16 -16.38
CA GLU A 244 1.39 -3.05 -17.26
C GLU A 244 1.94 -1.85 -16.45
N LEU A 245 1.33 -1.53 -15.31
CA LEU A 245 1.77 -0.45 -14.43
C LEU A 245 3.10 -0.80 -13.74
N VAL A 246 3.26 -2.06 -13.31
CA VAL A 246 4.50 -2.57 -12.72
C VAL A 246 5.62 -2.61 -13.76
N GLU A 247 5.38 -3.14 -14.95
CA GLU A 247 6.34 -3.18 -16.06
C GLU A 247 6.85 -1.80 -16.43
N ARG A 248 5.95 -0.81 -16.50
CA ARG A 248 6.32 0.57 -16.77
C ARG A 248 7.34 1.10 -15.78
N VAL A 249 7.11 0.88 -14.48
CA VAL A 249 8.02 1.33 -13.42
C VAL A 249 9.32 0.52 -13.45
N THR A 250 9.25 -0.79 -13.71
CA THR A 250 10.42 -1.65 -13.85
C THR A 250 11.35 -1.17 -14.97
N VAL A 251 10.79 -0.78 -16.12
CA VAL A 251 11.57 -0.19 -17.24
C VAL A 251 12.23 1.12 -16.82
N ILE A 252 11.53 1.98 -16.12
CA ILE A 252 12.06 3.26 -15.64
C ILE A 252 13.19 3.03 -14.62
N CYS A 253 13.03 2.09 -13.68
CA CYS A 253 14.06 1.73 -12.71
C CYS A 253 15.34 1.26 -13.41
N ARG A 254 15.22 0.37 -14.39
CA ARG A 254 16.36 -0.13 -15.19
C ARG A 254 17.04 0.99 -15.99
N ALA A 255 16.26 1.86 -16.62
CA ALA A 255 16.79 3.00 -17.37
C ALA A 255 17.55 3.99 -16.48
N TYR A 256 17.13 4.16 -15.21
CA TYR A 256 17.83 4.95 -14.23
C TYR A 256 19.08 4.26 -13.64
N GLY A 257 19.21 2.95 -13.81
CA GLY A 257 20.34 2.16 -13.29
C GLY A 257 20.10 1.60 -11.88
N ARG A 258 18.85 1.53 -11.39
CA ARG A 258 18.49 0.80 -10.16
C ARG A 258 17.75 -0.49 -10.51
N GLU A 259 18.24 -1.60 -10.01
CA GLU A 259 17.58 -2.90 -10.15
C GLU A 259 16.33 -2.98 -9.27
N VAL A 260 15.36 -3.78 -9.72
CA VAL A 260 14.17 -4.10 -8.92
C VAL A 260 14.50 -5.25 -7.96
N ALA A 261 14.05 -5.12 -6.71
CA ALA A 261 14.23 -6.15 -5.69
C ALA A 261 13.29 -7.33 -5.92
N THR A 262 13.77 -8.53 -5.75
CA THR A 262 12.93 -9.74 -5.60
C THR A 262 12.21 -9.72 -4.23
N PRO A 263 11.15 -10.51 -4.01
CA PRO A 263 10.52 -10.60 -2.70
C PRO A 263 11.50 -10.98 -1.57
N ALA A 264 12.45 -11.87 -1.84
CA ALA A 264 13.46 -12.26 -0.88
C ALA A 264 14.43 -11.11 -0.52
N GLU A 265 14.80 -10.28 -1.49
CA GLU A 265 15.61 -9.08 -1.27
C GLU A 265 14.80 -7.97 -0.57
N ALA A 266 13.53 -7.81 -0.91
CA ALA A 266 12.63 -6.88 -0.25
C ALA A 266 12.45 -7.20 1.24
N ARG A 267 12.36 -8.48 1.62
CA ARG A 267 12.34 -8.90 3.03
C ARG A 267 13.58 -8.45 3.78
N LYS A 268 14.76 -8.57 3.17
CA LYS A 268 16.02 -8.10 3.79
C LYS A 268 16.05 -6.59 3.95
N ILE A 269 15.63 -5.85 2.91
CA ILE A 269 15.59 -4.38 2.94
C ILE A 269 14.62 -3.89 4.03
N LEU A 270 13.47 -4.53 4.17
CA LEU A 270 12.45 -4.18 5.17
C LEU A 270 12.77 -4.67 6.58
N GLY A 271 13.85 -5.43 6.76
CA GLY A 271 14.27 -5.93 8.07
C GLY A 271 13.39 -7.04 8.62
N PHE A 272 12.74 -7.84 7.77
CA PHE A 272 12.08 -9.05 8.25
C PHE A 272 13.11 -10.06 8.74
N ALA A 273 12.84 -10.64 9.92
CA ALA A 273 13.65 -11.76 10.43
C ALA A 273 13.61 -12.94 9.43
N LYS A 274 14.74 -13.66 9.35
CA LYS A 274 14.84 -14.89 8.55
C LYS A 274 14.02 -16.00 9.17
#